data_fa48753f5dcecb9b7c181cbe0fa480e7
#
_entry.id   fa48753f5dcecb9b7c181cbe0fa480e7
#
_cell.length_a   1.000
_cell.length_b   1.000
_cell.length_c   1.000
_cell.angle_alpha   90.00
_cell.angle_beta   90.00
_cell.angle_gamma   90.00
#
_symmetry.space_group_name_H-M   'P 1'
#
loop_
_entity.id
_entity.type
_entity.pdbx_description
1 polymer ?
#
loop_
_entity_poly.entity_id
_entity_poly.type
_entity_poly.pdbx_seq_one_letter_code
_entity_poly.pdbx_strand_id
1 'polypeptide(L)'
;MGYGELNIRSYNPQKDRARVEDLERRCEVGPAERGFLFTDTLGDPICRIRNSPIYNMIVAELNNKLVGVIQGSIKLVTIHKPPKNLARVGYILGLRVAPLYRRRGIGSSLVVRLEEWFIASGVDYAYMATEKDNDASFKLFVEKLGYVKFRTPAILVNPVNCPMYRISSKYEFEKLKVEEAESLYRKFMSSMEFFPSDIGNILRNKLSLGTWVAYPRGESWGEILPSSWAMVSVWNSGEVFKLRLGNAPTSCLMYTKSSQLMGNLVPCFKWRGIPDFMHPFGFYFIYGVCREGPMSGKLVRTLCRLVHNMAAKCRDCKAVVTEVGGSDTLRRHIPHWRLLSCPEDLWCIKGLKNEERESFYELIKTPTTRTLFVDPREV
;
A
#
# COMPACT_ATOMS: atom_id res chain seq x y z
N MET A 1 13.37 22.70 -34.89
CA MET A 1 13.49 22.80 -33.42
C MET A 1 14.16 21.54 -32.96
N GLY A 2 15.43 21.65 -32.52
CA GLY A 2 16.19 20.49 -32.06
C GLY A 2 15.51 19.87 -30.84
N TYR A 3 15.14 18.61 -30.95
CA TYR A 3 14.71 17.82 -29.82
C TYR A 3 15.93 17.67 -28.91
N GLY A 4 15.90 18.32 -27.74
CA GLY A 4 16.95 18.11 -26.75
C GLY A 4 17.04 16.63 -26.40
N GLU A 5 18.25 16.16 -26.14
CA GLU A 5 18.51 14.76 -25.80
C GLU A 5 17.89 14.42 -24.45
N LEU A 6 17.08 13.35 -24.41
CA LEU A 6 16.48 12.81 -23.20
C LEU A 6 17.57 12.02 -22.45
N ASN A 7 17.98 12.51 -21.29
CA ASN A 7 18.94 11.85 -20.42
C ASN A 7 18.22 11.12 -19.29
N ILE A 8 18.37 9.80 -19.21
CA ILE A 8 17.80 8.96 -18.16
C ILE A 8 18.93 8.38 -17.31
N ARG A 9 18.91 8.67 -16.01
CA ARG A 9 19.98 8.32 -15.09
C ARG A 9 19.45 8.03 -13.68
N SER A 10 20.30 7.43 -12.83
CA SER A 10 19.99 7.28 -11.42
C SER A 10 19.85 8.63 -10.73
N TYR A 11 18.97 8.67 -9.74
CA TYR A 11 18.73 9.80 -8.85
C TYR A 11 20.00 10.16 -8.05
N ASN A 12 20.29 11.45 -7.96
CA ASN A 12 21.37 11.99 -7.12
C ASN A 12 20.75 12.91 -6.06
N PRO A 13 20.87 12.58 -4.74
CA PRO A 13 20.23 13.35 -3.67
C PRO A 13 20.64 14.83 -3.64
N GLN A 14 21.90 15.15 -3.92
CA GLN A 14 22.39 16.52 -3.88
C GLN A 14 21.82 17.38 -5.02
N LYS A 15 21.65 16.77 -6.21
CA LYS A 15 21.21 17.49 -7.41
C LYS A 15 19.69 17.47 -7.58
N ASP A 16 19.04 16.36 -7.24
CA ASP A 16 17.69 16.07 -7.71
C ASP A 16 16.61 16.20 -6.63
N ARG A 17 16.98 16.21 -5.35
CA ARG A 17 16.01 16.20 -4.24
C ARG A 17 14.89 17.23 -4.41
N ALA A 18 15.24 18.50 -4.45
CA ALA A 18 14.27 19.58 -4.57
C ALA A 18 13.49 19.54 -5.90
N ARG A 19 14.15 19.06 -6.97
CA ARG A 19 13.54 18.97 -8.32
C ARG A 19 12.51 17.85 -8.40
N VAL A 20 12.77 16.70 -7.73
CA VAL A 20 11.82 15.58 -7.64
C VAL A 20 10.63 15.97 -6.77
N GLU A 21 10.86 16.61 -5.61
CA GLU A 21 9.77 17.12 -4.76
C GLU A 21 8.85 18.09 -5.50
N ASP A 22 9.42 19.02 -6.30
CA ASP A 22 8.64 19.94 -7.11
C ASP A 22 7.84 19.19 -8.20
N LEU A 23 8.42 18.15 -8.81
CA LEU A 23 7.71 17.31 -9.77
C LEU A 23 6.55 16.54 -9.10
N GLU A 24 6.76 15.92 -7.94
CA GLU A 24 5.72 15.20 -7.20
C GLU A 24 4.56 16.11 -6.81
N ARG A 25 4.83 17.33 -6.34
CA ARG A 25 3.77 18.30 -5.99
C ARG A 25 2.91 18.72 -7.18
N ARG A 26 3.45 18.68 -8.40
CA ARG A 26 2.75 19.05 -9.64
C ARG A 26 2.05 17.87 -10.31
N CYS A 27 2.34 16.63 -9.90
CA CYS A 27 1.75 15.44 -10.46
C CYS A 27 0.63 14.92 -9.57
N GLU A 28 -0.55 14.86 -10.12
CA GLU A 28 -1.74 14.30 -9.51
C GLU A 28 -1.69 12.77 -9.54
N VAL A 29 -2.25 12.13 -8.53
CA VAL A 29 -2.36 10.66 -8.40
C VAL A 29 -3.84 10.29 -8.33
N GLY A 30 -4.25 9.33 -9.14
CA GLY A 30 -5.62 8.83 -9.18
C GLY A 30 -6.48 9.37 -10.33
N PRO A 31 -7.67 8.81 -10.52
CA PRO A 31 -8.59 9.21 -11.58
C PRO A 31 -9.26 10.56 -11.26
N ALA A 32 -9.43 11.39 -12.29
CA ALA A 32 -10.03 12.73 -12.19
C ALA A 32 -11.43 12.76 -11.58
N GLU A 33 -12.19 11.67 -11.74
CA GLU A 33 -13.61 11.59 -11.34
C GLU A 33 -13.83 11.40 -9.84
N ARG A 34 -12.83 10.83 -9.11
CA ARG A 34 -12.95 10.52 -7.67
C ARG A 34 -12.21 11.51 -6.76
N GLY A 35 -11.56 12.52 -7.33
CA GLY A 35 -10.66 13.43 -6.64
C GLY A 35 -9.21 12.93 -6.71
N PHE A 36 -8.28 13.88 -6.84
CA PHE A 36 -6.87 13.58 -6.92
C PHE A 36 -6.25 13.49 -5.53
N LEU A 37 -5.36 12.53 -5.34
CA LEU A 37 -4.47 12.49 -4.19
C LEU A 37 -3.12 13.12 -4.55
N PHE A 38 -2.60 13.93 -3.68
CA PHE A 38 -1.23 14.44 -3.74
C PHE A 38 -0.41 13.80 -2.64
N THR A 39 0.81 13.45 -2.97
CA THR A 39 1.77 12.88 -2.03
C THR A 39 2.75 13.96 -1.59
N ASP A 40 2.85 14.19 -0.27
CA ASP A 40 3.90 15.00 0.35
C ASP A 40 4.96 14.05 0.93
N THR A 41 6.13 14.05 0.34
CA THR A 41 7.26 13.18 0.68
C THR A 41 8.05 13.63 1.92
N LEU A 42 7.56 14.65 2.63
CA LEU A 42 8.20 15.23 3.82
C LEU A 42 9.67 15.63 3.58
N GLY A 43 9.98 16.07 2.39
CA GLY A 43 11.33 16.47 1.98
C GLY A 43 12.26 15.30 1.66
N ASP A 44 11.75 14.10 1.48
CA ASP A 44 12.51 12.91 1.15
C ASP A 44 11.90 12.13 -0.03
N PRO A 45 12.30 12.40 -1.28
CA PRO A 45 11.73 11.76 -2.45
C PRO A 45 11.79 10.23 -2.47
N ILE A 46 12.78 9.63 -1.79
CA ILE A 46 12.92 8.17 -1.71
C ILE A 46 12.26 7.55 -0.49
N CYS A 47 11.45 8.30 0.25
CA CYS A 47 10.83 7.85 1.49
C CYS A 47 10.05 6.55 1.33
N ARG A 48 9.33 6.37 0.22
CA ARG A 48 8.48 5.20 -0.04
C ARG A 48 9.28 3.92 -0.33
N ILE A 49 10.52 4.01 -0.84
CA ILE A 49 11.34 2.85 -1.19
C ILE A 49 12.48 2.58 -0.20
N ARG A 50 12.81 3.56 0.66
CA ARG A 50 13.95 3.49 1.60
C ARG A 50 13.90 2.29 2.54
N ASN A 51 12.73 1.83 2.91
CA ASN A 51 12.54 0.70 3.82
C ASN A 51 12.60 -0.67 3.13
N SER A 52 12.72 -0.70 1.82
CA SER A 52 12.90 -1.93 1.03
C SER A 52 14.36 -2.39 1.07
N PRO A 53 14.63 -3.71 1.01
CA PRO A 53 15.99 -4.24 1.09
C PRO A 53 16.94 -3.70 0.02
N ILE A 54 16.44 -3.58 -1.20
CA ILE A 54 17.16 -3.06 -2.38
C ILE A 54 16.22 -2.12 -3.11
N TYR A 55 16.66 -0.93 -3.45
CA TYR A 55 15.83 0.06 -4.15
C TYR A 55 16.65 0.95 -5.07
N ASN A 56 15.99 1.55 -6.04
CA ASN A 56 16.56 2.56 -6.93
C ASN A 56 15.49 3.57 -7.33
N MET A 57 15.91 4.79 -7.58
CA MET A 57 15.11 5.84 -8.20
C MET A 57 15.82 6.29 -9.47
N ILE A 58 15.09 6.43 -10.56
CA ILE A 58 15.58 6.86 -11.86
C ILE A 58 14.88 8.14 -12.25
N VAL A 59 15.62 9.10 -12.78
CA VAL A 59 15.12 10.40 -13.22
C VAL A 59 15.35 10.60 -14.72
N ALA A 60 14.44 11.32 -15.35
CA ALA A 60 14.54 11.75 -16.73
C ALA A 60 14.72 13.28 -16.80
N GLU A 61 15.77 13.71 -17.49
CA GLU A 61 16.09 15.11 -17.77
C GLU A 61 15.95 15.42 -19.26
N LEU A 62 15.35 16.55 -19.59
CA LEU A 62 15.27 17.11 -20.94
C LEU A 62 15.67 18.58 -20.88
N ASN A 63 16.71 18.99 -21.61
CA ASN A 63 17.23 20.36 -21.60
C ASN A 63 17.48 20.89 -20.16
N ASN A 64 18.17 20.11 -19.34
CA ASN A 64 18.45 20.39 -17.92
C ASN A 64 17.23 20.53 -17.01
N LYS A 65 16.01 20.20 -17.48
CA LYS A 65 14.80 20.17 -16.66
C LYS A 65 14.47 18.72 -16.28
N LEU A 66 14.20 18.47 -15.02
CA LEU A 66 13.71 17.17 -14.56
C LEU A 66 12.23 17.05 -15.00
N VAL A 67 11.96 16.09 -15.88
CA VAL A 67 10.67 15.90 -16.54
C VAL A 67 9.99 14.59 -16.17
N GLY A 68 10.70 13.68 -15.51
CA GLY A 68 10.14 12.41 -15.07
C GLY A 68 10.93 11.73 -13.99
N VAL A 69 10.26 10.84 -13.24
CA VAL A 69 10.84 10.00 -12.19
C VAL A 69 10.11 8.68 -12.14
N ILE A 70 10.83 7.63 -11.74
CA ILE A 70 10.29 6.31 -11.42
C ILE A 70 11.06 5.72 -10.26
N GLN A 71 10.37 4.95 -9.41
CA GLN A 71 10.97 4.25 -8.28
C GLN A 71 10.79 2.75 -8.45
N GLY A 72 11.75 1.98 -7.94
CA GLY A 72 11.68 0.53 -7.90
C GLY A 72 12.28 -0.02 -6.63
N SER A 73 11.70 -1.11 -6.13
CA SER A 73 12.23 -1.88 -5.01
C SER A 73 12.29 -3.36 -5.35
N ILE A 74 13.22 -4.08 -4.73
CA ILE A 74 13.42 -5.52 -4.95
C ILE A 74 13.30 -6.23 -3.61
N LYS A 75 12.54 -7.34 -3.60
CA LYS A 75 12.40 -8.22 -2.44
C LYS A 75 12.31 -9.69 -2.87
N LEU A 76 12.54 -10.60 -1.93
CA LEU A 76 12.35 -12.03 -2.10
C LEU A 76 11.03 -12.45 -1.47
N VAL A 77 10.16 -13.09 -2.24
CA VAL A 77 8.80 -13.44 -1.80
C VAL A 77 8.44 -14.88 -2.15
N THR A 78 7.46 -15.42 -1.44
CA THR A 78 6.85 -16.72 -1.77
C THR A 78 5.97 -16.59 -3.00
N ILE A 79 6.13 -17.53 -3.97
CA ILE A 79 5.33 -17.61 -5.20
C ILE A 79 4.90 -19.03 -5.43
N HIS A 80 4.49 -19.86 -4.81
CA HIS A 80 4.00 -21.23 -5.04
C HIS A 80 4.12 -21.75 -6.48
N LYS A 81 5.35 -21.81 -6.96
CA LYS A 81 5.65 -22.30 -8.28
C LYS A 81 6.71 -23.39 -8.21
N PRO A 82 6.34 -24.67 -8.41
CA PRO A 82 7.35 -25.71 -8.55
C PRO A 82 8.30 -25.44 -9.73
N PRO A 83 9.60 -25.73 -9.61
CA PRO A 83 10.29 -26.24 -8.43
C PRO A 83 10.69 -25.15 -7.42
N LYS A 84 10.49 -23.88 -7.75
CA LYS A 84 10.88 -22.74 -6.89
C LYS A 84 9.69 -22.27 -6.07
N ASN A 85 9.85 -22.18 -4.76
CA ASN A 85 8.86 -21.59 -3.86
C ASN A 85 9.08 -20.09 -3.63
N LEU A 86 10.25 -19.57 -4.01
CA LEU A 86 10.65 -18.17 -3.82
C LEU A 86 11.02 -17.53 -5.16
N ALA A 87 10.67 -16.26 -5.32
CA ALA A 87 11.10 -15.43 -6.45
C ALA A 87 11.60 -14.08 -5.96
N ARG A 88 12.58 -13.55 -6.69
CA ARG A 88 13.00 -12.17 -6.55
C ARG A 88 12.09 -11.30 -7.40
N VAL A 89 11.32 -10.44 -6.76
CA VAL A 89 10.35 -9.58 -7.45
C VAL A 89 10.75 -8.12 -7.35
N GLY A 90 10.51 -7.38 -8.44
CA GLY A 90 10.71 -5.93 -8.52
C GLY A 90 9.37 -5.20 -8.51
N TYR A 91 9.15 -4.33 -7.54
CA TYR A 91 7.97 -3.47 -7.47
C TYR A 91 8.23 -2.12 -8.13
N ILE A 92 7.36 -1.71 -9.04
CA ILE A 92 7.41 -0.43 -9.73
C ILE A 92 6.39 0.51 -9.10
N LEU A 93 6.86 1.67 -8.66
CA LEU A 93 5.99 2.67 -8.04
C LEU A 93 6.44 4.08 -8.40
N GLY A 94 5.60 5.06 -8.11
CA GLY A 94 5.95 6.47 -8.21
C GLY A 94 6.36 6.95 -9.62
N LEU A 95 5.84 6.33 -10.69
CA LEU A 95 6.06 6.85 -12.04
C LEU A 95 5.36 8.20 -12.20
N ARG A 96 6.15 9.24 -12.45
CA ARG A 96 5.67 10.60 -12.72
C ARG A 96 6.30 11.14 -13.99
N VAL A 97 5.49 11.78 -14.81
CA VAL A 97 5.96 12.57 -15.96
C VAL A 97 5.27 13.92 -15.88
N ALA A 98 6.04 14.99 -15.95
CA ALA A 98 5.54 16.35 -15.90
C ALA A 98 4.46 16.57 -16.97
N PRO A 99 3.30 17.20 -16.65
CA PRO A 99 2.14 17.27 -17.54
C PRO A 99 2.43 17.73 -18.96
N LEU A 100 3.26 18.74 -19.12
CA LEU A 100 3.66 19.30 -20.44
C LEU A 100 4.53 18.34 -21.29
N TYR A 101 5.06 17.28 -20.69
CA TYR A 101 5.97 16.30 -21.33
C TYR A 101 5.34 14.91 -21.47
N ARG A 102 4.09 14.74 -21.08
CA ARG A 102 3.34 13.48 -21.24
C ARG A 102 3.16 13.13 -22.71
N ARG A 103 2.91 11.84 -23.01
CA ARG A 103 2.71 11.28 -24.37
C ARG A 103 3.89 11.44 -25.32
N ARG A 104 5.10 11.68 -24.81
CA ARG A 104 6.36 11.77 -25.58
C ARG A 104 7.27 10.55 -25.40
N GLY A 105 6.77 9.44 -24.86
CA GLY A 105 7.55 8.24 -24.64
C GLY A 105 8.35 8.22 -23.33
N ILE A 106 8.47 9.32 -22.59
CA ILE A 106 9.31 9.42 -21.37
C ILE A 106 8.94 8.36 -20.33
N GLY A 107 7.64 8.15 -20.09
CA GLY A 107 7.18 7.15 -19.12
C GLY A 107 7.62 5.74 -19.50
N SER A 108 7.50 5.34 -20.77
CA SER A 108 7.96 4.02 -21.21
C SER A 108 9.48 3.87 -21.14
N SER A 109 10.24 4.91 -21.49
CA SER A 109 11.71 4.88 -21.38
C SER A 109 12.18 4.75 -19.93
N LEU A 110 11.49 5.42 -18.98
CA LEU A 110 11.77 5.27 -17.55
C LEU A 110 11.50 3.83 -17.06
N VAL A 111 10.37 3.23 -17.46
CA VAL A 111 10.05 1.84 -17.10
C VAL A 111 11.08 0.88 -17.69
N VAL A 112 11.41 1.00 -18.98
CA VAL A 112 12.42 0.14 -19.62
C VAL A 112 13.76 0.25 -18.89
N ARG A 113 14.19 1.46 -18.54
CA ARG A 113 15.45 1.66 -17.81
C ARG A 113 15.41 1.03 -16.41
N LEU A 114 14.25 1.05 -15.74
CA LEU A 114 14.09 0.39 -14.45
C LEU A 114 14.06 -1.15 -14.62
N GLU A 115 13.42 -1.67 -15.67
CA GLU A 115 13.46 -3.11 -15.99
C GLU A 115 14.88 -3.60 -16.27
N GLU A 116 15.72 -2.83 -16.96
CA GLU A 116 17.15 -3.13 -17.16
C GLU A 116 17.88 -3.27 -15.81
N TRP A 117 17.60 -2.37 -14.88
CA TRP A 117 18.16 -2.46 -13.52
C TRP A 117 17.65 -3.69 -12.77
N PHE A 118 16.37 -4.04 -12.89
CA PHE A 118 15.81 -5.26 -12.32
C PHE A 118 16.47 -6.51 -12.89
N ILE A 119 16.65 -6.59 -14.21
CA ILE A 119 17.31 -7.70 -14.89
C ILE A 119 18.76 -7.84 -14.41
N ALA A 120 19.52 -6.75 -14.37
CA ALA A 120 20.89 -6.72 -13.87
C ALA A 120 20.98 -7.14 -12.39
N SER A 121 19.91 -6.93 -11.61
CA SER A 121 19.80 -7.34 -10.21
C SER A 121 19.24 -8.75 -10.02
N GLY A 122 19.01 -9.51 -11.10
CA GLY A 122 18.56 -10.90 -11.07
C GLY A 122 17.08 -11.08 -10.70
N VAL A 123 16.24 -10.07 -10.94
CA VAL A 123 14.80 -10.11 -10.69
C VAL A 123 14.12 -11.08 -11.67
N ASP A 124 13.21 -11.90 -11.15
CA ASP A 124 12.44 -12.86 -11.95
C ASP A 124 11.18 -12.21 -12.55
N TYR A 125 10.46 -11.43 -11.74
CA TYR A 125 9.22 -10.77 -12.14
C TYR A 125 9.19 -9.31 -11.70
N ALA A 126 8.75 -8.42 -12.60
CA ALA A 126 8.38 -7.05 -12.25
C ALA A 126 6.86 -6.93 -12.09
N TYR A 127 6.40 -6.19 -11.09
CA TYR A 127 4.97 -5.92 -10.89
C TYR A 127 4.72 -4.47 -10.48
N MET A 128 3.50 -4.03 -10.71
CA MET A 128 3.03 -2.70 -10.34
C MET A 128 1.57 -2.75 -9.93
N ALA A 129 1.15 -1.78 -9.14
CA ALA A 129 -0.23 -1.58 -8.75
C ALA A 129 -0.77 -0.28 -9.35
N THR A 130 -2.03 -0.28 -9.78
CA THR A 130 -2.72 0.91 -10.27
C THR A 130 -4.22 0.76 -10.06
N GLU A 131 -4.91 1.88 -9.96
CA GLU A 131 -6.37 1.87 -9.95
C GLU A 131 -6.90 1.33 -11.28
N LYS A 132 -7.97 0.53 -11.22
CA LYS A 132 -8.60 -0.09 -12.39
C LYS A 132 -9.00 0.90 -13.47
N ASP A 133 -9.38 2.11 -13.06
CA ASP A 133 -9.87 3.17 -13.94
C ASP A 133 -8.73 4.10 -14.43
N ASN A 134 -7.47 3.77 -14.14
CA ASN A 134 -6.31 4.52 -14.62
C ASN A 134 -5.90 4.09 -16.03
N ASP A 135 -6.63 4.55 -17.03
CA ASP A 135 -6.39 4.25 -18.45
C ASP A 135 -4.95 4.53 -18.90
N ALA A 136 -4.33 5.59 -18.38
CA ALA A 136 -2.97 5.96 -18.78
C ALA A 136 -1.95 4.91 -18.34
N SER A 137 -2.06 4.42 -17.11
CA SER A 137 -1.23 3.32 -16.61
C SER A 137 -1.54 2.03 -17.35
N PHE A 138 -2.83 1.71 -17.53
CA PHE A 138 -3.24 0.51 -18.24
C PHE A 138 -2.65 0.43 -19.66
N LYS A 139 -2.81 1.49 -20.45
CA LYS A 139 -2.26 1.57 -21.81
C LYS A 139 -0.74 1.47 -21.83
N LEU A 140 -0.07 2.10 -20.87
CA LEU A 140 1.38 2.05 -20.78
C LEU A 140 1.87 0.63 -20.44
N PHE A 141 1.40 0.07 -19.32
CA PHE A 141 1.94 -1.19 -18.80
C PHE A 141 1.41 -2.40 -19.56
N VAL A 142 0.10 -2.49 -19.78
CA VAL A 142 -0.52 -3.67 -20.37
C VAL A 142 -0.39 -3.66 -21.89
N GLU A 143 -0.82 -2.59 -22.57
CA GLU A 143 -0.86 -2.59 -24.04
C GLU A 143 0.53 -2.37 -24.65
N LYS A 144 1.40 -1.53 -24.04
CA LYS A 144 2.68 -1.16 -24.64
C LYS A 144 3.86 -1.97 -24.10
N LEU A 145 3.92 -2.25 -22.79
CA LEU A 145 5.09 -2.85 -22.14
C LEU A 145 4.93 -4.33 -21.83
N GLY A 146 3.78 -4.93 -22.16
CA GLY A 146 3.56 -6.38 -22.07
C GLY A 146 3.36 -6.91 -20.65
N TYR A 147 2.93 -6.08 -19.72
CA TYR A 147 2.45 -6.54 -18.42
C TYR A 147 1.09 -7.21 -18.57
N VAL A 148 0.80 -8.18 -17.72
CA VAL A 148 -0.49 -8.86 -17.70
C VAL A 148 -1.19 -8.63 -16.37
N LYS A 149 -2.51 -8.59 -16.39
CA LYS A 149 -3.31 -8.50 -15.16
C LYS A 149 -3.05 -9.74 -14.31
N PHE A 150 -2.81 -9.52 -13.02
CA PHE A 150 -2.40 -10.60 -12.14
C PHE A 150 -3.34 -10.78 -10.95
N ARG A 151 -3.53 -9.75 -10.12
CA ARG A 151 -4.39 -9.79 -8.94
C ARG A 151 -5.22 -8.51 -8.85
N THR A 152 -6.34 -8.61 -8.14
CA THR A 152 -7.27 -7.49 -7.92
C THR A 152 -7.58 -7.37 -6.43
N PRO A 153 -6.61 -6.90 -5.62
CA PRO A 153 -6.88 -6.69 -4.20
C PRO A 153 -7.89 -5.55 -3.98
N ALA A 154 -8.44 -5.50 -2.77
CA ALA A 154 -9.32 -4.42 -2.34
C ALA A 154 -8.61 -3.54 -1.31
N ILE A 155 -8.57 -2.24 -1.56
CA ILE A 155 -8.08 -1.25 -0.60
C ILE A 155 -9.26 -0.78 0.24
N LEU A 156 -9.23 -1.10 1.53
CA LEU A 156 -10.28 -0.80 2.50
C LEU A 156 -9.86 0.38 3.36
N VAL A 157 -10.59 1.48 3.30
CA VAL A 157 -10.30 2.70 4.02
C VAL A 157 -11.35 2.93 5.12
N ASN A 158 -10.90 3.02 6.35
CA ASN A 158 -11.71 3.39 7.50
C ASN A 158 -11.27 4.77 8.01
N PRO A 159 -12.07 5.84 7.82
CA PRO A 159 -11.72 7.16 8.30
C PRO A 159 -11.66 7.20 9.83
N VAL A 160 -10.70 7.92 10.38
CA VAL A 160 -10.50 8.06 11.81
C VAL A 160 -11.39 9.18 12.34
N ASN A 161 -12.46 8.78 12.99
CA ASN A 161 -13.47 9.69 13.55
C ASN A 161 -13.47 9.64 15.08
N CYS A 162 -13.76 10.76 15.72
CA CYS A 162 -14.13 10.81 17.11
C CYS A 162 -15.66 10.69 17.22
N PRO A 163 -16.21 9.98 18.22
CA PRO A 163 -15.56 9.35 19.37
C PRO A 163 -14.90 8.00 19.04
N MET A 164 -13.95 7.60 19.89
CA MET A 164 -13.32 6.28 19.85
C MET A 164 -14.37 5.15 20.01
N TYR A 165 -14.10 4.01 19.41
CA TYR A 165 -14.94 2.84 19.58
C TYR A 165 -14.86 2.28 21.01
N ARG A 166 -15.99 1.91 21.55
CA ARG A 166 -16.03 1.11 22.78
C ARG A 166 -15.61 -0.32 22.44
N ILE A 167 -14.57 -0.80 23.08
CA ILE A 167 -14.07 -2.17 22.93
C ILE A 167 -14.77 -3.06 23.94
N SER A 168 -15.25 -4.22 23.49
CA SER A 168 -15.98 -5.15 24.34
C SER A 168 -15.05 -5.81 25.36
N SER A 169 -15.48 -5.88 26.62
CA SER A 169 -14.77 -6.59 27.68
C SER A 169 -14.79 -8.11 27.56
N LYS A 170 -15.46 -8.65 26.54
CA LYS A 170 -15.51 -10.11 26.25
C LYS A 170 -14.24 -10.64 25.61
N TYR A 171 -13.30 -9.77 25.22
CA TYR A 171 -12.08 -10.12 24.52
C TYR A 171 -10.87 -9.58 25.27
N GLU A 172 -9.80 -10.36 25.24
CA GLU A 172 -8.47 -9.98 25.70
C GLU A 172 -7.62 -9.57 24.49
N PHE A 173 -6.63 -8.70 24.74
CA PHE A 173 -5.71 -8.17 23.74
C PHE A 173 -4.30 -8.20 24.27
N GLU A 174 -3.40 -8.66 23.45
CA GLU A 174 -2.00 -8.68 23.79
C GLU A 174 -1.16 -8.11 22.65
N LYS A 175 -0.14 -7.31 22.99
CA LYS A 175 0.88 -6.87 22.06
C LYS A 175 2.02 -7.85 22.12
N LEU A 176 2.26 -8.55 21.01
CA LEU A 176 3.30 -9.56 20.91
C LEU A 176 4.70 -8.94 20.89
N LYS A 177 5.66 -9.69 21.41
CA LYS A 177 7.08 -9.46 21.14
C LYS A 177 7.37 -9.73 19.67
N VAL A 178 8.41 -9.09 19.13
CA VAL A 178 8.72 -9.20 17.70
C VAL A 178 9.05 -10.64 17.29
N GLU A 179 9.78 -11.36 18.13
CA GLU A 179 10.18 -12.77 17.90
C GLU A 179 8.97 -13.70 17.86
N GLU A 180 8.03 -13.48 18.74
CA GLU A 180 6.78 -14.22 18.79
C GLU A 180 5.90 -13.92 17.56
N ALA A 181 5.75 -12.65 17.21
CA ALA A 181 5.05 -12.25 16.01
C ALA A 181 5.70 -12.86 14.75
N GLU A 182 7.03 -12.82 14.62
CA GLU A 182 7.76 -13.42 13.49
C GLU A 182 7.49 -14.93 13.39
N SER A 183 7.49 -15.65 14.54
CA SER A 183 7.16 -17.07 14.58
C SER A 183 5.76 -17.37 14.06
N LEU A 184 4.76 -16.58 14.47
CA LEU A 184 3.38 -16.72 13.99
C LEU A 184 3.24 -16.42 12.50
N TYR A 185 3.89 -15.35 12.02
CA TYR A 185 3.92 -15.05 10.59
C TYR A 185 4.48 -16.21 9.76
N ARG A 186 5.61 -16.79 10.19
CA ARG A 186 6.22 -17.93 9.51
C ARG A 186 5.35 -19.18 9.59
N LYS A 187 4.69 -19.42 10.72
CA LYS A 187 3.82 -20.60 10.93
C LYS A 187 2.54 -20.51 10.08
N PHE A 188 1.86 -19.38 10.06
CA PHE A 188 0.51 -19.27 9.50
C PHE A 188 0.43 -18.56 8.14
N MET A 189 1.45 -17.77 7.77
CA MET A 189 1.39 -16.91 6.59
C MET A 189 2.51 -17.18 5.58
N SER A 190 3.48 -18.04 5.86
CA SER A 190 4.57 -18.35 4.93
C SER A 190 4.10 -18.92 3.59
N SER A 191 2.90 -19.49 3.55
CA SER A 191 2.26 -20.01 2.35
C SER A 191 1.41 -18.95 1.60
N MET A 192 1.30 -17.73 2.09
CA MET A 192 0.61 -16.65 1.36
C MET A 192 1.42 -16.23 0.14
N GLU A 193 0.70 -15.88 -0.92
CA GLU A 193 1.33 -15.34 -2.12
C GLU A 193 1.96 -13.97 -1.81
N PHE A 194 3.17 -13.71 -2.30
CA PHE A 194 3.97 -12.51 -2.03
C PHE A 194 4.41 -12.33 -0.57
N PHE A 195 4.39 -13.39 0.24
CA PHE A 195 4.93 -13.33 1.60
C PHE A 195 6.43 -13.02 1.56
N PRO A 196 6.91 -11.94 2.24
CA PRO A 196 8.32 -11.53 2.21
C PRO A 196 9.19 -12.45 3.06
N SER A 197 10.32 -12.88 2.51
CA SER A 197 11.28 -13.73 3.25
C SER A 197 11.88 -13.01 4.46
N ASP A 198 11.94 -11.67 4.39
CA ASP A 198 12.51 -10.78 5.41
C ASP A 198 11.47 -10.18 6.37
N ILE A 199 10.37 -10.90 6.64
CA ILE A 199 9.29 -10.43 7.53
C ILE A 199 9.81 -9.90 8.88
N GLY A 200 10.87 -10.50 9.44
CA GLY A 200 11.49 -10.03 10.67
C GLY A 200 12.00 -8.59 10.58
N ASN A 201 12.52 -8.16 9.41
CA ASN A 201 12.96 -6.78 9.19
C ASN A 201 11.78 -5.81 9.14
N ILE A 202 10.65 -6.24 8.60
CA ILE A 202 9.41 -5.44 8.59
C ILE A 202 8.92 -5.23 10.03
N LEU A 203 8.87 -6.29 10.82
CA LEU A 203 8.39 -6.24 12.20
C LEU A 203 9.31 -5.40 13.11
N ARG A 204 10.63 -5.41 12.88
CA ARG A 204 11.63 -4.61 13.63
C ARG A 204 11.77 -3.17 13.13
N ASN A 205 11.14 -2.84 12.00
CA ASN A 205 11.25 -1.49 11.46
C ASN A 205 10.61 -0.47 12.42
N LYS A 206 11.20 0.72 12.54
CA LYS A 206 10.69 1.81 13.38
C LYS A 206 9.26 2.27 13.03
N LEU A 207 8.81 2.02 11.81
CA LEU A 207 7.46 2.34 11.33
C LEU A 207 6.44 1.29 11.78
N SER A 208 6.88 0.09 12.18
CA SER A 208 6.00 -0.94 12.73
C SER A 208 5.64 -0.56 14.17
N LEU A 209 4.36 -0.24 14.38
CA LEU A 209 3.85 0.08 15.72
C LEU A 209 3.72 -1.15 16.61
N GLY A 210 3.71 -2.33 15.99
CA GLY A 210 3.68 -3.65 16.64
C GLY A 210 2.64 -4.58 16.04
N THR A 211 2.56 -5.76 16.63
CA THR A 211 1.59 -6.82 16.31
C THR A 211 0.71 -7.08 17.52
N TRP A 212 -0.58 -7.14 17.32
CA TRP A 212 -1.58 -7.42 18.36
C TRP A 212 -2.34 -8.67 18.03
N VAL A 213 -2.61 -9.45 19.08
CA VAL A 213 -3.56 -10.56 19.04
C VAL A 213 -4.79 -10.25 19.86
N ALA A 214 -5.91 -10.87 19.50
CA ALA A 214 -7.15 -10.84 20.27
C ALA A 214 -7.71 -12.25 20.38
N TYR A 215 -8.27 -12.56 21.54
CA TYR A 215 -8.87 -13.87 21.86
C TYR A 215 -10.01 -13.72 22.88
N PRO A 216 -10.86 -14.74 23.09
CA PRO A 216 -11.94 -14.66 24.06
C PRO A 216 -11.41 -14.54 25.50
N ARG A 217 -12.11 -13.74 26.31
CA ARG A 217 -11.81 -13.65 27.76
C ARG A 217 -11.99 -14.99 28.43
N GLY A 218 -11.08 -15.34 29.33
CA GLY A 218 -11.05 -16.63 30.02
C GLY A 218 -10.16 -17.67 29.37
N GLU A 219 -9.65 -17.39 28.18
CA GLU A 219 -8.56 -18.15 27.56
C GLU A 219 -7.24 -17.38 27.73
N SER A 220 -6.12 -18.02 27.56
CA SER A 220 -4.78 -17.41 27.68
C SER A 220 -4.01 -17.56 26.37
N TRP A 221 -3.22 -16.56 26.06
CA TRP A 221 -2.26 -16.61 24.96
C TRP A 221 -0.98 -17.33 25.43
N GLY A 222 -0.51 -18.36 24.72
CA GLY A 222 0.64 -19.13 25.11
C GLY A 222 1.01 -20.24 24.12
N GLU A 223 1.67 -21.30 24.58
CA GLU A 223 2.07 -22.45 23.75
C GLU A 223 0.86 -23.13 23.09
N ILE A 224 -0.24 -23.22 23.82
CA ILE A 224 -1.54 -23.65 23.30
C ILE A 224 -2.31 -22.40 22.91
N LEU A 225 -2.58 -22.26 21.62
CA LEU A 225 -3.34 -21.11 21.11
C LEU A 225 -4.81 -21.20 21.53
N PRO A 226 -5.46 -20.06 21.78
CA PRO A 226 -6.90 -19.98 22.07
C PRO A 226 -7.77 -20.65 20.99
N SER A 227 -8.97 -21.09 21.37
CA SER A 227 -9.95 -21.72 20.47
C SER A 227 -10.35 -20.85 19.28
N SER A 228 -10.29 -19.55 19.48
CA SER A 228 -10.47 -18.53 18.43
C SER A 228 -9.51 -17.38 18.69
N TRP A 229 -8.80 -16.95 17.66
CA TRP A 229 -7.90 -15.82 17.75
C TRP A 229 -7.82 -15.04 16.44
N ALA A 230 -7.32 -13.84 16.53
CA ALA A 230 -6.96 -13.03 15.36
C ALA A 230 -5.70 -12.22 15.66
N MET A 231 -4.94 -11.92 14.62
CA MET A 231 -3.71 -11.14 14.66
C MET A 231 -3.76 -10.04 13.61
N VAL A 232 -3.20 -8.88 13.95
CA VAL A 232 -2.94 -7.77 13.02
C VAL A 232 -1.63 -7.08 13.37
N SER A 233 -0.91 -6.61 12.36
CA SER A 233 0.21 -5.70 12.53
C SER A 233 -0.13 -4.32 11.98
N VAL A 234 0.53 -3.28 12.51
CA VAL A 234 0.24 -1.89 12.17
C VAL A 234 1.51 -1.17 11.76
N TRP A 235 1.44 -0.50 10.61
CA TRP A 235 2.52 0.32 10.06
C TRP A 235 2.10 1.79 10.05
N ASN A 236 2.99 2.68 10.48
CA ASN A 236 2.77 4.12 10.47
C ASN A 236 3.25 4.75 9.15
N SER A 237 2.41 4.76 8.13
CA SER A 237 2.74 5.37 6.84
C SER A 237 2.88 6.89 6.93
N GLY A 238 2.25 7.54 7.92
CA GLY A 238 2.30 8.98 8.10
C GLY A 238 3.67 9.55 8.46
N GLU A 239 4.60 8.69 8.94
CA GLU A 239 6.01 9.05 9.16
C GLU A 239 6.87 8.95 7.88
N VAL A 240 6.33 8.39 6.82
CA VAL A 240 7.02 8.23 5.54
C VAL A 240 6.62 9.32 4.57
N PHE A 241 5.32 9.50 4.39
CA PHE A 241 4.72 10.52 3.54
C PHE A 241 3.34 10.90 4.05
N LYS A 242 2.81 12.02 3.58
CA LYS A 242 1.42 12.41 3.85
C LYS A 242 0.63 12.48 2.55
N LEU A 243 -0.66 12.22 2.65
CA LEU A 243 -1.60 12.37 1.56
C LEU A 243 -2.41 13.64 1.75
N ARG A 244 -2.83 14.25 0.66
CA ARG A 244 -3.77 15.36 0.62
C ARG A 244 -4.75 15.16 -0.52
N LEU A 245 -6.03 15.32 -0.27
CA LEU A 245 -7.05 15.29 -1.30
C LEU A 245 -7.07 16.65 -2.01
N GLY A 246 -6.89 16.65 -3.33
CA GLY A 246 -7.07 17.83 -4.18
C GLY A 246 -8.39 17.76 -4.92
N ASN A 247 -8.99 18.93 -5.22
CA ASN A 247 -10.20 19.09 -6.03
C ASN A 247 -11.33 18.11 -5.67
N ALA A 248 -11.66 18.01 -4.38
CA ALA A 248 -12.80 17.22 -3.96
C ALA A 248 -14.08 17.75 -4.62
N PRO A 249 -14.97 16.89 -5.12
CA PRO A 249 -16.26 17.30 -5.63
C PRO A 249 -16.97 18.24 -4.65
N THR A 250 -17.65 19.28 -5.17
CA THR A 250 -18.35 20.28 -4.34
C THR A 250 -19.32 19.67 -3.34
N SER A 251 -19.90 18.50 -3.67
CA SER A 251 -20.75 17.71 -2.77
C SER A 251 -19.99 17.18 -1.54
N CYS A 252 -18.73 16.74 -1.69
CA CYS A 252 -17.88 16.32 -0.56
C CYS A 252 -17.46 17.51 0.29
N LEU A 253 -17.17 18.65 -0.33
CA LEU A 253 -16.84 19.91 0.36
C LEU A 253 -18.02 20.45 1.16
N MET A 254 -19.23 20.40 0.59
CA MET A 254 -20.46 20.78 1.31
C MET A 254 -20.74 19.84 2.48
N TYR A 255 -20.54 18.53 2.30
CA TYR A 255 -20.77 17.56 3.36
C TYR A 255 -19.77 17.72 4.50
N THR A 256 -18.48 17.95 4.22
CA THR A 256 -17.48 18.20 5.27
C THR A 256 -17.73 19.51 6.02
N LYS A 257 -18.07 20.58 5.33
CA LYS A 257 -18.40 21.87 5.96
C LYS A 257 -19.69 21.79 6.77
N SER A 258 -20.74 21.13 6.26
CA SER A 258 -22.00 20.98 6.98
C SER A 258 -21.85 20.07 8.20
N SER A 259 -21.05 18.99 8.13
CA SER A 259 -20.81 18.11 9.28
C SER A 259 -19.97 18.78 10.37
N GLN A 260 -19.04 19.67 10.01
CA GLN A 260 -18.28 20.48 10.98
C GLN A 260 -19.16 21.54 11.65
N LEU A 261 -20.01 22.22 10.87
CA LEU A 261 -20.98 23.20 11.39
C LEU A 261 -22.01 22.54 12.35
N MET A 262 -22.55 21.38 11.97
CA MET A 262 -23.49 20.64 12.81
C MET A 262 -22.85 20.11 14.10
N GLY A 263 -21.57 19.64 14.05
CA GLY A 263 -20.82 19.24 15.23
C GLY A 263 -20.60 20.38 16.22
N ASN A 264 -20.46 21.60 15.73
CA ASN A 264 -20.30 22.81 16.56
C ASN A 264 -21.64 23.31 17.13
N LEU A 265 -22.76 23.11 16.41
CA LEU A 265 -24.09 23.59 16.81
C LEU A 265 -24.82 22.64 17.74
N VAL A 266 -24.54 21.34 17.69
CA VAL A 266 -25.21 20.32 18.51
C VAL A 266 -24.17 19.38 19.15
N PRO A 267 -23.47 19.82 20.22
CA PRO A 267 -22.41 19.02 20.88
C PRO A 267 -22.91 17.68 21.43
N CYS A 268 -24.21 17.56 21.70
CA CYS A 268 -24.84 16.33 22.20
C CYS A 268 -25.05 15.26 21.11
N PHE A 269 -25.06 15.65 19.83
CA PHE A 269 -25.17 14.73 18.71
C PHE A 269 -23.76 14.42 18.20
N LYS A 270 -23.18 13.32 18.67
CA LYS A 270 -21.86 12.81 18.23
C LYS A 270 -21.92 12.35 16.77
N TRP A 271 -22.08 13.28 15.83
CA TRP A 271 -22.00 12.98 14.42
C TRP A 271 -20.56 12.56 14.08
N ARG A 272 -20.45 11.40 13.46
CA ARG A 272 -19.18 10.95 12.89
C ARG A 272 -18.88 11.79 11.65
N GLY A 273 -18.27 12.95 11.85
CA GLY A 273 -17.81 13.79 10.74
C GLY A 273 -16.76 13.06 9.90
N ILE A 274 -16.70 13.40 8.62
CA ILE A 274 -15.56 12.98 7.79
C ILE A 274 -14.33 13.77 8.26
N PRO A 275 -13.18 13.11 8.49
CA PRO A 275 -11.93 13.83 8.79
C PRO A 275 -11.58 14.83 7.69
N ASP A 276 -10.84 15.85 8.05
CA ASP A 276 -10.31 16.80 7.08
C ASP A 276 -9.17 16.15 6.27
N PHE A 277 -9.49 15.77 5.03
CA PHE A 277 -8.56 15.22 4.06
C PHE A 277 -7.96 16.28 3.12
N MET A 278 -8.34 17.55 3.26
CA MET A 278 -7.85 18.66 2.43
C MET A 278 -6.46 19.14 2.86
N HIS A 279 -6.12 18.98 4.13
CA HIS A 279 -4.76 19.19 4.66
C HIS A 279 -3.95 17.90 4.62
N PRO A 280 -2.61 17.98 4.55
CA PRO A 280 -1.76 16.80 4.58
C PRO A 280 -2.03 15.93 5.82
N PHE A 281 -2.30 14.64 5.60
CA PHE A 281 -2.60 13.68 6.65
C PHE A 281 -1.83 12.39 6.48
N GLY A 282 -1.53 11.73 7.60
CA GLY A 282 -1.01 10.39 7.66
C GLY A 282 -2.10 9.35 7.81
N PHE A 283 -1.73 8.09 7.67
CA PHE A 283 -2.62 6.95 7.91
C PHE A 283 -1.85 5.78 8.53
N TYR A 284 -2.57 4.94 9.25
CA TYR A 284 -2.05 3.64 9.68
C TYR A 284 -2.44 2.58 8.67
N PHE A 285 -1.48 1.73 8.32
CA PHE A 285 -1.73 0.59 7.45
C PHE A 285 -1.76 -0.70 8.27
N ILE A 286 -2.89 -1.44 8.22
CA ILE A 286 -3.02 -2.76 8.83
C ILE A 286 -2.55 -3.80 7.82
N TYR A 287 -1.61 -4.65 8.22
CA TYR A 287 -1.10 -5.75 7.42
C TYR A 287 -1.04 -7.04 8.21
N GLY A 288 -0.83 -8.16 7.51
CA GLY A 288 -0.68 -9.46 8.15
C GLY A 288 -1.90 -9.87 8.98
N VAL A 289 -3.10 -9.63 8.48
CA VAL A 289 -4.32 -10.06 9.15
C VAL A 289 -4.46 -11.56 9.06
N CYS A 290 -4.35 -12.24 10.20
CA CYS A 290 -4.50 -13.69 10.32
C CYS A 290 -5.56 -14.01 11.36
N ARG A 291 -6.27 -15.14 11.18
CA ARG A 291 -7.35 -15.53 12.09
C ARG A 291 -7.64 -17.01 12.05
N GLU A 292 -8.01 -17.57 13.19
CA GLU A 292 -8.50 -18.95 13.33
C GLU A 292 -9.67 -19.04 14.28
N GLY A 293 -10.50 -20.06 14.09
CA GLY A 293 -11.63 -20.40 14.94
C GLY A 293 -12.92 -19.63 14.60
N PRO A 294 -14.05 -20.08 15.20
CA PRO A 294 -15.40 -19.65 14.82
C PRO A 294 -15.70 -18.18 15.16
N MET A 295 -15.05 -17.60 16.18
CA MET A 295 -15.24 -16.20 16.58
C MET A 295 -14.26 -15.24 15.94
N SER A 296 -13.31 -15.74 15.15
CA SER A 296 -12.17 -14.98 14.61
C SER A 296 -12.57 -13.73 13.82
N GLY A 297 -13.67 -13.75 13.08
CA GLY A 297 -14.15 -12.57 12.36
C GLY A 297 -14.56 -11.39 13.26
N LYS A 298 -15.13 -11.70 14.45
CA LYS A 298 -15.44 -10.68 15.47
C LYS A 298 -14.17 -10.13 16.10
N LEU A 299 -13.17 -10.97 16.29
CA LEU A 299 -11.86 -10.60 16.83
C LEU A 299 -11.10 -9.69 15.85
N VAL A 300 -11.07 -10.00 14.54
CA VAL A 300 -10.53 -9.09 13.51
C VAL A 300 -11.19 -7.72 13.58
N ARG A 301 -12.54 -7.68 13.60
CA ARG A 301 -13.27 -6.41 13.70
C ARG A 301 -12.90 -5.63 14.95
N THR A 302 -12.66 -6.32 16.05
CA THR A 302 -12.31 -5.69 17.33
C THR A 302 -10.89 -5.16 17.32
N LEU A 303 -9.93 -5.89 16.72
CA LEU A 303 -8.56 -5.40 16.49
C LEU A 303 -8.56 -4.17 15.58
N CYS A 304 -9.34 -4.16 14.49
CA CYS A 304 -9.47 -2.97 13.65
C CYS A 304 -10.00 -1.74 14.43
N ARG A 305 -10.93 -1.95 15.39
CA ARG A 305 -11.40 -0.88 16.30
C ARG A 305 -10.33 -0.42 17.27
N LEU A 306 -9.49 -1.34 17.77
CA LEU A 306 -8.35 -1.01 18.60
C LEU A 306 -7.37 -0.11 17.82
N VAL A 307 -7.03 -0.49 16.59
CA VAL A 307 -6.14 0.28 15.71
C VAL A 307 -6.75 1.65 15.37
N HIS A 308 -8.05 1.72 15.11
CA HIS A 308 -8.74 2.99 14.91
C HIS A 308 -8.61 3.89 16.15
N ASN A 309 -8.80 3.34 17.36
CA ASN A 309 -8.64 4.09 18.60
C ASN A 309 -7.19 4.56 18.83
N MET A 310 -6.21 3.78 18.40
CA MET A 310 -4.80 4.20 18.39
C MET A 310 -4.59 5.36 17.42
N ALA A 311 -5.12 5.26 16.21
CA ALA A 311 -5.06 6.30 15.20
C ALA A 311 -5.75 7.60 15.63
N ALA A 312 -6.88 7.50 16.34
CA ALA A 312 -7.62 8.65 16.89
C ALA A 312 -6.84 9.45 17.94
N LYS A 313 -5.83 8.85 18.58
CA LYS A 313 -4.91 9.53 19.49
C LYS A 313 -3.76 10.24 18.75
N CYS A 314 -3.56 9.92 17.48
CA CYS A 314 -2.54 10.55 16.66
C CYS A 314 -3.16 11.74 15.90
N ARG A 315 -2.66 12.95 16.14
CA ARG A 315 -3.20 14.19 15.57
C ARG A 315 -3.26 14.19 14.05
N ASP A 316 -2.24 13.61 13.42
CA ASP A 316 -2.05 13.64 11.97
C ASP A 316 -2.66 12.45 11.26
N CYS A 317 -3.02 11.39 11.98
CA CYS A 317 -3.61 10.18 11.39
C CYS A 317 -5.12 10.38 11.14
N LYS A 318 -5.55 10.34 9.86
CA LYS A 318 -6.94 10.54 9.46
C LYS A 318 -7.62 9.30 8.90
N ALA A 319 -6.86 8.24 8.64
CA ALA A 319 -7.39 6.99 8.10
C ALA A 319 -6.65 5.78 8.66
N VAL A 320 -7.35 4.66 8.70
CA VAL A 320 -6.76 3.32 8.83
C VAL A 320 -7.04 2.61 7.51
N VAL A 321 -6.00 2.13 6.86
CA VAL A 321 -6.05 1.49 5.55
C VAL A 321 -5.64 0.03 5.68
N THR A 322 -6.27 -0.83 4.91
CA THR A 322 -5.93 -2.26 4.81
C THR A 322 -6.10 -2.69 3.37
N GLU A 323 -5.18 -3.46 2.85
CA GLU A 323 -5.33 -4.07 1.53
C GLU A 323 -5.42 -5.59 1.68
N VAL A 324 -6.41 -6.19 1.03
CA VAL A 324 -6.70 -7.63 1.10
C VAL A 324 -7.00 -8.19 -0.27
N GLY A 325 -6.74 -9.46 -0.49
CA GLY A 325 -7.11 -10.13 -1.73
C GLY A 325 -8.59 -9.92 -2.07
N GLY A 326 -8.92 -9.71 -3.34
CA GLY A 326 -10.29 -9.34 -3.75
C GLY A 326 -11.36 -10.38 -3.39
N SER A 327 -10.99 -11.67 -3.37
CA SER A 327 -11.85 -12.79 -2.95
C SER A 327 -11.76 -13.13 -1.45
N ASP A 328 -10.93 -12.42 -0.68
CA ASP A 328 -10.69 -12.74 0.72
C ASP A 328 -11.92 -12.45 1.59
N THR A 329 -12.36 -13.45 2.34
CA THR A 329 -13.48 -13.35 3.29
C THR A 329 -13.22 -12.37 4.43
N LEU A 330 -11.96 -12.00 4.68
CA LEU A 330 -11.56 -10.97 5.66
C LEU A 330 -12.23 -9.63 5.39
N ARG A 331 -12.47 -9.27 4.12
CA ARG A 331 -13.12 -8.02 3.73
C ARG A 331 -14.43 -7.75 4.48
N ARG A 332 -15.21 -8.79 4.79
CA ARG A 332 -16.48 -8.69 5.52
C ARG A 332 -16.32 -8.32 7.00
N HIS A 333 -15.14 -8.54 7.55
CA HIS A 333 -14.84 -8.35 8.97
C HIS A 333 -14.08 -7.05 9.24
N ILE A 334 -13.45 -6.47 8.23
CA ILE A 334 -12.69 -5.22 8.33
C ILE A 334 -13.64 -4.03 8.14
N PRO A 335 -13.79 -3.14 9.14
CA PRO A 335 -14.58 -1.92 9.00
C PRO A 335 -14.01 -1.00 7.93
N HIS A 336 -14.84 -0.55 7.01
CA HIS A 336 -14.41 0.37 5.95
C HIS A 336 -15.62 1.17 5.41
N TRP A 337 -15.32 2.31 4.80
CA TRP A 337 -16.31 3.12 4.09
C TRP A 337 -16.21 2.86 2.60
N ARG A 338 -17.31 2.45 1.98
CA ARG A 338 -17.38 2.16 0.54
C ARG A 338 -16.94 3.34 -0.33
N LEU A 339 -17.30 4.55 0.07
CA LEU A 339 -17.01 5.77 -0.69
C LEU A 339 -15.51 6.08 -0.78
N LEU A 340 -14.73 5.70 0.24
CA LEU A 340 -13.29 5.94 0.34
C LEU A 340 -12.45 4.73 -0.07
N SER A 341 -13.08 3.57 -0.24
CA SER A 341 -12.41 2.31 -0.51
C SER A 341 -12.40 2.00 -2.00
N CYS A 342 -11.29 1.42 -2.49
CA CYS A 342 -11.20 0.86 -3.83
C CYS A 342 -11.52 -0.65 -3.76
N PRO A 343 -12.66 -1.10 -4.33
CA PRO A 343 -13.05 -2.51 -4.22
C PRO A 343 -12.18 -3.45 -5.06
N GLU A 344 -11.52 -2.93 -6.09
CA GLU A 344 -10.71 -3.68 -7.05
C GLU A 344 -9.55 -2.80 -7.52
N ASP A 345 -8.42 -2.90 -6.84
CA ASP A 345 -7.14 -2.38 -7.34
C ASP A 345 -6.58 -3.36 -8.37
N LEU A 346 -5.74 -2.91 -9.27
CA LEU A 346 -5.21 -3.75 -10.34
C LEU A 346 -3.70 -3.93 -10.18
N TRP A 347 -3.29 -5.16 -9.88
CA TRP A 347 -1.89 -5.55 -9.93
C TRP A 347 -1.58 -6.17 -11.30
N CYS A 348 -0.55 -5.66 -11.95
CA CYS A 348 -0.04 -6.21 -13.20
C CYS A 348 1.39 -6.71 -13.01
N ILE A 349 1.75 -7.81 -13.69
CA ILE A 349 3.02 -8.50 -13.55
C ILE A 349 3.63 -8.79 -14.92
N LYS A 350 4.96 -8.84 -15.01
CA LYS A 350 5.73 -9.21 -16.20
C LYS A 350 6.90 -10.09 -15.81
N GLY A 351 7.11 -11.19 -16.54
CA GLY A 351 8.32 -12.01 -16.44
C GLY A 351 9.49 -11.28 -17.11
N LEU A 352 10.61 -11.18 -16.44
CA LEU A 352 11.81 -10.51 -16.96
C LEU A 352 12.83 -11.49 -17.55
N LYS A 353 12.75 -12.79 -17.22
CA LYS A 353 13.60 -13.85 -17.74
C LYS A 353 12.90 -14.64 -18.84
N ASN A 354 13.56 -14.83 -19.97
CA ASN A 354 12.99 -15.55 -21.12
C ASN A 354 12.78 -17.05 -20.89
N GLU A 355 13.49 -17.67 -19.97
CA GLU A 355 13.55 -19.11 -19.75
C GLU A 355 12.32 -19.69 -19.02
N GLU A 356 11.40 -18.86 -18.54
CA GLU A 356 10.30 -19.28 -17.66
C GLU A 356 8.90 -18.97 -18.20
N ARG A 357 8.68 -18.96 -19.52
CA ARG A 357 7.37 -18.61 -20.11
C ARG A 357 6.22 -19.50 -19.62
N GLU A 358 6.38 -20.82 -19.65
CA GLU A 358 5.30 -21.75 -19.20
C GLU A 358 4.92 -21.51 -17.75
N SER A 359 5.89 -21.39 -16.94
CA SER A 359 5.85 -21.19 -15.54
C SER A 359 5.25 -19.83 -15.14
N PHE A 360 5.47 -18.78 -15.94
CA PHE A 360 4.81 -17.49 -15.82
C PHE A 360 3.31 -17.58 -16.14
N TYR A 361 2.94 -18.34 -17.19
CA TYR A 361 1.53 -18.58 -17.52
C TYR A 361 0.78 -19.33 -16.40
N GLU A 362 1.42 -20.28 -15.75
CA GLU A 362 0.83 -20.97 -14.59
C GLU A 362 0.60 -20.04 -13.41
N LEU A 363 1.57 -19.16 -13.11
CA LEU A 363 1.43 -18.16 -12.04
C LEU A 363 0.22 -17.24 -12.29
N ILE A 364 -0.01 -16.83 -13.54
CA ILE A 364 -1.13 -15.97 -13.92
C ILE A 364 -2.45 -16.71 -13.84
N LYS A 365 -2.49 -17.97 -14.31
CA LYS A 365 -3.70 -18.79 -14.37
C LYS A 365 -4.14 -19.34 -13.01
N THR A 366 -3.23 -19.39 -12.03
CA THR A 366 -3.58 -19.90 -10.70
C THR A 366 -4.73 -19.06 -10.12
N PRO A 367 -5.88 -19.69 -9.80
CA PRO A 367 -7.02 -18.96 -9.26
C PRO A 367 -6.65 -18.19 -8.00
N THR A 368 -7.28 -17.05 -7.81
CA THR A 368 -7.12 -16.14 -6.66
C THR A 368 -7.63 -16.73 -5.33
N THR A 369 -7.66 -18.06 -5.18
CA THR A 369 -8.08 -18.75 -3.95
C THR A 369 -7.09 -18.60 -2.81
N ARG A 370 -5.86 -18.15 -3.13
CA ARG A 370 -4.81 -17.94 -2.10
C ARG A 370 -4.88 -16.53 -1.56
N THR A 371 -4.65 -16.41 -0.26
CA THR A 371 -4.53 -15.11 0.39
C THR A 371 -3.24 -14.42 -0.08
N LEU A 372 -3.35 -13.15 -0.40
CA LEU A 372 -2.26 -12.29 -0.84
C LEU A 372 -1.67 -11.56 0.38
N PHE A 373 -0.37 -11.57 0.52
CA PHE A 373 0.31 -10.74 1.49
C PHE A 373 0.65 -9.39 0.84
N VAL A 374 0.16 -8.30 1.43
CA VAL A 374 0.52 -6.94 1.02
C VAL A 374 1.58 -6.39 1.95
N ASP A 375 2.73 -6.05 1.37
CA ASP A 375 3.89 -5.56 2.11
C ASP A 375 3.68 -4.10 2.51
N PRO A 376 3.75 -3.74 3.81
CA PRO A 376 3.51 -2.37 4.26
C PRO A 376 4.55 -1.36 3.74
N ARG A 377 5.68 -1.81 3.21
CA ARG A 377 6.70 -0.96 2.59
C ARG A 377 6.32 -0.45 1.20
N GLU A 378 5.27 -1.00 0.60
CA GLU A 378 4.83 -0.71 -0.77
C GLU A 378 3.58 0.18 -0.84
N VAL A 379 3.07 0.54 0.30
CA VAL A 379 1.83 1.32 0.46
C VAL A 379 2.09 2.81 0.43
#